data_883193eb1764767c1eb8678b47aa8d2c
#
_entry.id   883193eb1764767c1eb8678b47aa8d2c
#
_cell.length_a   1.000
_cell.length_b   1.000
_cell.length_c   1.000
_cell.angle_alpha   90.00
_cell.angle_beta   90.00
_cell.angle_gamma   90.00
#
_symmetry.space_group_name_H-M   'P 1'
#
loop_
_entity.id
_entity.type
_entity.pdbx_description
1 polymer ?
#
loop_
_entity_poly.entity_id
_entity_poly.type
_entity_poly.pdbx_seq_one_letter_code
_entity_poly.pdbx_strand_id
1 'polypeptide(L)'
;GLAPAAKIGSTAQLLQAAQEDLTSDTAFLEARFVCGNHKLAHEFVAGLSLQRDVAGFVEGKLLEQSQRHYKARGAASQLEPNIKTCPGGLRDLHTMLWLAKAQGLRPHFPTLVHEGILTRAEAGLLMHSHKQLARMRIELHLVAGREEDRLIFDLQRQVAERLGYQDNESSIKSEQLMKQMYRATKTVKQLNGILLPMLKGRVFSSLPRIVYEIDDKYYQVGNAIAVRNVKLFKQQPHEIFNIIRVMQSHNDINQIAPRTLRAWWQAAQKIGPDFYADSENRKMFISMFRRGAGLTHILRFFNLYGMLGRYIRPWAKIVGLL
;
A
#
# COMPACT_ATOMS: atom_id res chain seq x y z
N GLY A 1 -21.97 21.82 -9.93
CA GLY A 1 -21.99 21.64 -8.49
C GLY A 1 -22.59 20.31 -8.17
N LEU A 2 -21.79 19.37 -7.66
CA LEU A 2 -22.30 18.14 -7.05
C LEU A 2 -23.03 18.57 -5.78
N ALA A 3 -24.34 18.36 -5.73
CA ALA A 3 -25.06 18.42 -4.46
C ALA A 3 -24.44 17.34 -3.55
N PRO A 4 -23.95 17.68 -2.37
CA PRO A 4 -23.46 16.68 -1.44
C PRO A 4 -24.61 15.73 -1.13
N ALA A 5 -24.36 14.44 -1.20
CA ALA A 5 -25.34 13.45 -0.79
C ALA A 5 -25.53 13.58 0.74
N ALA A 6 -26.46 14.45 1.15
CA ALA A 6 -26.80 14.63 2.54
C ALA A 6 -27.66 13.44 2.99
N LYS A 7 -27.21 12.71 4.01
CA LYS A 7 -28.04 11.75 4.74
C LYS A 7 -28.68 12.46 5.93
N ILE A 8 -30.00 12.55 5.92
CA ILE A 8 -30.79 13.10 7.02
C ILE A 8 -31.54 11.97 7.70
N GLY A 9 -31.48 11.89 9.01
CA GLY A 9 -32.17 10.85 9.76
C GLY A 9 -31.95 10.99 11.28
N SER A 10 -32.70 10.24 12.06
CA SER A 10 -32.44 10.08 13.49
C SER A 10 -31.11 9.34 13.72
N THR A 11 -30.54 9.47 14.91
CA THR A 11 -29.33 8.72 15.31
C THR A 11 -29.48 7.23 15.03
N ALA A 12 -30.63 6.63 15.38
CA ALA A 12 -30.91 5.21 15.15
C ALA A 12 -30.89 4.84 13.64
N GLN A 13 -31.54 5.64 12.80
CA GLN A 13 -31.55 5.42 11.34
C GLN A 13 -30.14 5.53 10.73
N LEU A 14 -29.33 6.48 11.18
CA LEU A 14 -27.96 6.64 10.69
C LEU A 14 -27.04 5.49 11.16
N LEU A 15 -27.24 5.00 12.39
CA LEU A 15 -26.52 3.83 12.91
C LEU A 15 -26.89 2.57 12.12
N GLN A 16 -28.18 2.36 11.83
CA GLN A 16 -28.63 1.26 10.98
C GLN A 16 -28.02 1.37 9.57
N ALA A 17 -28.03 2.54 8.95
CA ALA A 17 -27.40 2.76 7.65
C ALA A 17 -25.91 2.44 7.63
N ALA A 18 -25.19 2.64 8.74
CA ALA A 18 -23.78 2.26 8.87
C ALA A 18 -23.60 0.73 8.89
N GLN A 19 -24.53 -0.02 9.49
CA GLN A 19 -24.47 -1.48 9.51
C GLN A 19 -24.81 -2.12 8.16
N GLU A 20 -25.69 -1.50 7.38
CA GLU A 20 -26.17 -2.03 6.10
C GLU A 20 -25.25 -1.68 4.92
N ASP A 21 -24.53 -0.55 4.98
CA ASP A 21 -23.73 -0.04 3.86
C ASP A 21 -22.33 0.39 4.29
N LEU A 22 -21.33 -0.32 3.80
CA LEU A 22 -19.91 -0.05 4.05
C LEU A 22 -19.47 1.38 3.64
N THR A 23 -20.11 1.97 2.61
CA THR A 23 -19.81 3.33 2.16
C THR A 23 -20.29 4.34 3.20
N SER A 24 -21.50 4.11 3.73
CA SER A 24 -22.09 4.92 4.82
C SER A 24 -21.26 4.82 6.09
N ASP A 25 -20.89 3.60 6.51
CA ASP A 25 -20.02 3.41 7.69
C ASP A 25 -18.68 4.09 7.51
N THR A 26 -18.07 4.03 6.33
CA THR A 26 -16.83 4.75 6.01
C THR A 26 -17.00 6.27 6.08
N ALA A 27 -18.11 6.80 5.57
CA ALA A 27 -18.41 8.23 5.62
C ALA A 27 -18.62 8.71 7.08
N PHE A 28 -19.36 7.94 7.86
CA PHE A 28 -19.58 8.26 9.28
C PHE A 28 -18.33 8.07 10.15
N LEU A 29 -17.44 7.16 9.77
CA LEU A 29 -16.13 7.05 10.39
C LEU A 29 -15.33 8.36 10.27
N GLU A 30 -15.48 9.10 9.16
CA GLU A 30 -14.85 10.41 8.92
C GLU A 30 -15.69 11.60 9.44
N ALA A 31 -16.86 11.36 10.04
CA ALA A 31 -17.74 12.41 10.53
C ALA A 31 -17.04 13.30 11.56
N ARG A 32 -17.32 14.60 11.47
CA ARG A 32 -16.89 15.61 12.43
C ARG A 32 -18.04 16.52 12.78
N PHE A 33 -18.10 16.94 14.04
CA PHE A 33 -19.06 17.93 14.48
C PHE A 33 -18.77 19.28 13.82
N VAL A 34 -19.79 19.93 13.28
CA VAL A 34 -19.71 21.25 12.69
C VAL A 34 -20.50 22.26 13.54
N CYS A 35 -21.78 21.99 13.76
CA CYS A 35 -22.66 22.83 14.60
C CYS A 35 -23.86 22.00 15.06
N GLY A 36 -24.62 22.53 16.06
CA GLY A 36 -25.83 21.91 16.57
C GLY A 36 -25.69 21.35 17.99
N ASN A 37 -26.39 20.28 18.30
CA ASN A 37 -26.40 19.68 19.62
C ASN A 37 -25.22 18.72 19.83
N HIS A 38 -24.28 19.10 20.68
CA HIS A 38 -23.09 18.29 21.02
C HIS A 38 -23.44 16.92 21.63
N LYS A 39 -24.50 16.86 22.46
CA LYS A 39 -24.93 15.62 23.10
C LYS A 39 -25.34 14.60 22.02
N LEU A 40 -26.14 15.03 21.06
CA LEU A 40 -26.59 14.17 19.95
C LEU A 40 -25.42 13.69 19.08
N ALA A 41 -24.46 14.58 18.79
CA ALA A 41 -23.24 14.21 18.05
C ALA A 41 -22.39 13.18 18.81
N HIS A 42 -22.27 13.36 20.15
CA HIS A 42 -21.53 12.42 20.98
C HIS A 42 -22.22 11.06 21.06
N GLU A 43 -23.55 11.01 21.21
CA GLU A 43 -24.35 9.79 21.21
C GLU A 43 -24.19 9.04 19.89
N PHE A 44 -24.20 9.75 18.76
CA PHE A 44 -23.99 9.15 17.44
C PHE A 44 -22.59 8.51 17.31
N VAL A 45 -21.52 9.24 17.66
CA VAL A 45 -20.14 8.73 17.58
C VAL A 45 -19.93 7.55 18.52
N ALA A 46 -20.49 7.59 19.73
CA ALA A 46 -20.43 6.49 20.69
C ALA A 46 -21.19 5.26 20.17
N GLY A 47 -22.38 5.45 19.61
CA GLY A 47 -23.17 4.39 18.99
C GLY A 47 -22.45 3.71 17.83
N LEU A 48 -21.81 4.48 16.94
CA LEU A 48 -20.99 3.95 15.86
C LEU A 48 -19.84 3.08 16.38
N SER A 49 -19.17 3.53 17.44
CA SER A 49 -18.02 2.81 18.01
C SER A 49 -18.44 1.49 18.67
N LEU A 50 -19.61 1.47 19.32
CA LEU A 50 -20.14 0.29 20.02
C LEU A 50 -20.73 -0.75 19.06
N GLN A 51 -21.37 -0.30 18.00
CA GLN A 51 -22.16 -1.19 17.11
C GLN A 51 -21.37 -1.64 15.87
N ARG A 52 -20.17 -1.06 15.60
CA ARG A 52 -19.41 -1.38 14.41
C ARG A 52 -18.90 -2.82 14.46
N ASP A 53 -19.23 -3.60 13.45
CA ASP A 53 -18.52 -4.84 13.14
C ASP A 53 -17.15 -4.52 12.54
N VAL A 54 -16.14 -4.47 13.40
CA VAL A 54 -14.76 -4.14 12.99
C VAL A 54 -14.22 -5.20 12.04
N ALA A 55 -14.56 -6.47 12.23
CA ALA A 55 -14.09 -7.56 11.37
C ALA A 55 -14.67 -7.45 9.97
N GLY A 56 -16.00 -7.33 9.87
CA GLY A 56 -16.69 -7.12 8.60
C GLY A 56 -16.26 -5.84 7.89
N PHE A 57 -16.05 -4.74 8.63
CA PHE A 57 -15.50 -3.49 8.06
C PHE A 57 -14.12 -3.71 7.43
N VAL A 58 -13.21 -4.37 8.15
CA VAL A 58 -11.85 -4.64 7.67
C VAL A 58 -11.89 -5.52 6.41
N GLU A 59 -12.66 -6.61 6.42
CA GLU A 59 -12.78 -7.50 5.27
C GLU A 59 -13.42 -6.80 4.07
N GLY A 60 -14.51 -6.06 4.29
CA GLY A 60 -15.19 -5.30 3.26
C GLY A 60 -14.28 -4.25 2.60
N LYS A 61 -13.49 -3.50 3.38
CA LYS A 61 -12.55 -2.50 2.85
C LYS A 61 -11.37 -3.14 2.08
N LEU A 62 -10.89 -4.29 2.50
CA LEU A 62 -9.86 -5.03 1.77
C LEU A 62 -10.39 -5.60 0.46
N LEU A 63 -11.63 -6.09 0.45
CA LEU A 63 -12.31 -6.55 -0.77
C LEU A 63 -12.54 -5.38 -1.75
N GLU A 64 -13.07 -4.25 -1.27
CA GLU A 64 -13.24 -3.02 -2.07
C GLU A 64 -11.90 -2.58 -2.71
N GLN A 65 -10.80 -2.59 -1.95
CA GLN A 65 -9.48 -2.26 -2.46
C GLN A 65 -9.02 -3.25 -3.54
N SER A 66 -9.21 -4.54 -3.30
CA SER A 66 -8.84 -5.57 -4.27
C SER A 66 -9.59 -5.42 -5.59
N GLN A 67 -10.90 -5.19 -5.54
CA GLN A 67 -11.74 -4.93 -6.72
C GLN A 67 -11.30 -3.66 -7.46
N ARG A 68 -11.02 -2.58 -6.74
CA ARG A 68 -10.51 -1.33 -7.30
C ARG A 68 -9.17 -1.52 -8.01
N HIS A 69 -8.24 -2.24 -7.39
CA HIS A 69 -6.93 -2.56 -7.99
C HIS A 69 -7.08 -3.47 -9.21
N TYR A 70 -8.03 -4.39 -9.21
CA TYR A 70 -8.29 -5.23 -10.37
C TYR A 70 -8.76 -4.41 -11.57
N LYS A 71 -9.72 -3.49 -11.38
CA LYS A 71 -10.21 -2.59 -12.43
C LYS A 71 -9.12 -1.67 -13.02
N ALA A 72 -8.09 -1.36 -12.25
CA ALA A 72 -7.00 -0.46 -12.65
C ALA A 72 -5.82 -1.18 -13.37
N ARG A 73 -5.97 -2.43 -13.81
CA ARG A 73 -4.86 -3.23 -14.40
C ARG A 73 -4.57 -2.94 -15.87
N GLY A 74 -5.38 -2.14 -16.56
CA GLY A 74 -5.21 -1.85 -17.99
C GLY A 74 -4.04 -0.89 -18.28
N ALA A 75 -3.41 -1.02 -19.47
CA ALA A 75 -2.30 -0.16 -19.91
C ALA A 75 -2.70 1.33 -19.91
N ALA A 76 -3.89 1.67 -20.39
CA ALA A 76 -4.41 3.04 -20.38
C ALA A 76 -4.45 3.64 -18.95
N SER A 77 -4.77 2.82 -17.93
CA SER A 77 -4.75 3.27 -16.53
C SER A 77 -3.34 3.50 -15.98
N GLN A 78 -2.31 3.04 -16.66
CA GLN A 78 -0.91 3.31 -16.28
C GLN A 78 -0.43 4.62 -16.87
N LEU A 79 -0.76 4.92 -18.13
CA LEU A 79 -0.33 6.14 -18.81
C LEU A 79 -1.10 7.38 -18.33
N GLU A 80 -2.38 7.21 -18.02
CA GLU A 80 -3.28 8.24 -17.47
C GLU A 80 -3.85 7.80 -16.12
N PRO A 81 -3.02 7.74 -15.08
CA PRO A 81 -3.44 7.18 -13.81
C PRO A 81 -4.43 8.09 -13.07
N ASN A 82 -5.36 7.45 -12.36
CA ASN A 82 -6.22 8.17 -11.42
C ASN A 82 -5.49 8.35 -10.08
N ILE A 83 -5.14 9.58 -9.71
CA ILE A 83 -4.34 9.91 -8.52
C ILE A 83 -5.01 9.43 -7.23
N LYS A 84 -6.33 9.42 -7.19
CA LYS A 84 -7.13 9.02 -6.03
C LYS A 84 -7.25 7.51 -5.92
N THR A 85 -7.59 6.82 -7.03
CA THR A 85 -8.07 5.42 -6.98
C THR A 85 -7.12 4.39 -7.58
N CYS A 86 -6.03 4.80 -8.25
CA CYS A 86 -5.03 3.85 -8.74
C CYS A 86 -4.37 3.08 -7.59
N PRO A 87 -3.80 1.89 -7.86
CA PRO A 87 -3.02 1.17 -6.85
C PRO A 87 -1.86 2.01 -6.33
N GLY A 88 -1.84 2.25 -5.02
CA GLY A 88 -0.90 3.16 -4.35
C GLY A 88 -1.32 4.63 -4.38
N GLY A 89 -2.52 4.96 -4.86
CA GLY A 89 -3.08 6.30 -4.84
C GLY A 89 -3.61 6.72 -3.45
N LEU A 90 -4.22 7.91 -3.39
CA LEU A 90 -4.71 8.50 -2.14
C LEU A 90 -5.73 7.60 -1.42
N ARG A 91 -6.56 6.85 -2.15
CA ARG A 91 -7.55 5.95 -1.56
C ARG A 91 -6.89 4.81 -0.76
N ASP A 92 -5.73 4.34 -1.16
CA ASP A 92 -4.99 3.31 -0.42
C ASP A 92 -4.45 3.85 0.91
N LEU A 93 -3.98 5.11 0.92
CA LEU A 93 -3.59 5.81 2.16
C LEU A 93 -4.78 5.98 3.10
N HIS A 94 -5.94 6.40 2.57
CA HIS A 94 -7.16 6.52 3.36
C HIS A 94 -7.61 5.16 3.91
N THR A 95 -7.53 4.09 3.10
CA THR A 95 -7.88 2.74 3.57
C THR A 95 -7.04 2.33 4.77
N MET A 96 -5.72 2.56 4.76
CA MET A 96 -4.86 2.29 5.93
C MET A 96 -5.35 3.03 7.19
N LEU A 97 -5.68 4.31 7.05
CA LEU A 97 -6.14 5.15 8.17
C LEU A 97 -7.54 4.75 8.65
N TRP A 98 -8.44 4.39 7.74
CA TRP A 98 -9.77 3.90 8.10
C TRP A 98 -9.72 2.57 8.85
N LEU A 99 -8.88 1.64 8.40
CA LEU A 99 -8.69 0.37 9.12
C LEU A 99 -8.11 0.59 10.52
N ALA A 100 -7.21 1.55 10.67
CA ALA A 100 -6.69 1.92 11.98
C ALA A 100 -7.80 2.55 12.86
N LYS A 101 -8.56 3.49 12.31
CA LYS A 101 -9.64 4.20 13.04
C LYS A 101 -10.77 3.24 13.46
N ALA A 102 -11.16 2.32 12.59
CA ALA A 102 -12.16 1.30 12.91
C ALA A 102 -11.74 0.41 14.10
N GLN A 103 -10.43 0.24 14.32
CA GLN A 103 -9.86 -0.50 15.44
C GLN A 103 -9.59 0.38 16.68
N GLY A 104 -10.14 1.60 16.74
CA GLY A 104 -9.96 2.51 17.87
C GLY A 104 -8.62 3.27 17.88
N LEU A 105 -7.79 3.13 16.86
CA LEU A 105 -6.54 3.87 16.75
C LEU A 105 -6.79 5.26 16.16
N ARG A 106 -6.01 6.26 16.59
CA ARG A 106 -6.06 7.57 15.92
C ARG A 106 -5.54 7.44 14.47
N PRO A 107 -6.28 7.94 13.44
CA PRO A 107 -5.94 7.79 12.04
C PRO A 107 -4.82 8.76 11.62
N HIS A 108 -3.64 8.58 12.20
CA HIS A 108 -2.48 9.45 11.99
C HIS A 108 -1.20 8.60 11.98
N PHE A 109 -0.36 8.73 10.96
CA PHE A 109 0.82 7.88 10.80
C PHE A 109 1.79 7.90 11.99
N PRO A 110 2.08 9.04 12.64
CA PRO A 110 2.86 9.06 13.87
C PRO A 110 2.25 8.24 15.03
N THR A 111 0.92 8.18 15.14
CA THR A 111 0.27 7.31 16.15
C THR A 111 0.55 5.83 15.84
N LEU A 112 0.50 5.44 14.56
CA LEU A 112 0.82 4.07 14.15
C LEU A 112 2.28 3.71 14.42
N VAL A 113 3.18 4.69 14.49
CA VAL A 113 4.57 4.49 14.96
C VAL A 113 4.60 4.19 16.45
N HIS A 114 3.87 4.95 17.24
CA HIS A 114 3.76 4.73 18.70
C HIS A 114 3.20 3.33 19.02
N GLU A 115 2.23 2.88 18.24
CA GLU A 115 1.61 1.54 18.33
C GLU A 115 2.52 0.40 17.78
N GLY A 116 3.71 0.72 17.31
CA GLY A 116 4.65 -0.28 16.75
C GLY A 116 4.19 -0.89 15.41
N ILE A 117 3.17 -0.32 14.77
CA ILE A 117 2.63 -0.78 13.49
C ILE A 117 3.50 -0.28 12.33
N LEU A 118 4.02 0.95 12.44
CA LEU A 118 4.96 1.57 11.51
C LEU A 118 6.28 1.89 12.19
N THR A 119 7.35 1.92 11.41
CA THR A 119 8.58 2.60 11.80
C THR A 119 8.49 4.10 11.50
N ARG A 120 9.34 4.93 12.14
CA ARG A 120 9.42 6.37 11.84
C ARG A 120 9.73 6.63 10.37
N ALA A 121 10.63 5.85 9.78
CA ALA A 121 11.00 5.96 8.37
C ALA A 121 9.80 5.66 7.44
N GLU A 122 9.05 4.59 7.72
CA GLU A 122 7.87 4.21 6.94
C GLU A 122 6.78 5.28 7.03
N ALA A 123 6.51 5.82 8.23
CA ALA A 123 5.58 6.93 8.42
C ALA A 123 6.00 8.17 7.63
N GLY A 124 7.29 8.52 7.64
CA GLY A 124 7.85 9.62 6.85
C GLY A 124 7.63 9.43 5.35
N LEU A 125 7.86 8.23 4.84
CA LEU A 125 7.62 7.88 3.43
C LEU A 125 6.14 8.00 3.05
N LEU A 126 5.22 7.51 3.89
CA LEU A 126 3.77 7.64 3.64
C LEU A 126 3.31 9.09 3.67
N MET A 127 3.76 9.87 4.65
CA MET A 127 3.41 11.30 4.76
C MET A 127 3.94 12.10 3.56
N HIS A 128 5.16 11.83 3.11
CA HIS A 128 5.75 12.44 1.92
C HIS A 128 4.95 12.10 0.66
N SER A 129 4.65 10.81 0.45
CA SER A 129 3.84 10.34 -0.69
C SER A 129 2.43 10.94 -0.68
N HIS A 130 1.79 11.01 0.51
CA HIS A 130 0.49 11.65 0.67
C HIS A 130 0.53 13.12 0.24
N LYS A 131 1.51 13.89 0.74
CA LYS A 131 1.68 15.31 0.40
C LYS A 131 1.87 15.50 -1.10
N GLN A 132 2.70 14.66 -1.74
CA GLN A 132 2.93 14.72 -3.19
C GLN A 132 1.67 14.44 -4.00
N LEU A 133 0.99 13.31 -3.72
CA LEU A 133 -0.23 12.93 -4.43
C LEU A 133 -1.36 13.94 -4.22
N ALA A 134 -1.53 14.45 -3.00
CA ALA A 134 -2.53 15.47 -2.68
C ALA A 134 -2.25 16.77 -3.45
N ARG A 135 -0.99 17.22 -3.50
CA ARG A 135 -0.60 18.41 -4.26
C ARG A 135 -0.85 18.23 -5.77
N MET A 136 -0.45 17.08 -6.32
CA MET A 136 -0.73 16.76 -7.73
C MET A 136 -2.24 16.80 -8.04
N ARG A 137 -3.08 16.25 -7.16
CA ARG A 137 -4.53 16.26 -7.31
C ARG A 137 -5.12 17.65 -7.24
N ILE A 138 -4.65 18.49 -6.33
CA ILE A 138 -5.10 19.90 -6.21
C ILE A 138 -4.78 20.66 -7.51
N GLU A 139 -3.54 20.57 -8.00
CA GLU A 139 -3.15 21.24 -9.24
C GLU A 139 -3.92 20.70 -10.46
N LEU A 140 -4.22 19.39 -10.48
CA LEU A 140 -5.05 18.79 -11.53
C LEU A 140 -6.47 19.37 -11.53
N HIS A 141 -7.10 19.51 -10.35
CA HIS A 141 -8.43 20.14 -10.24
C HIS A 141 -8.41 21.60 -10.69
N LEU A 142 -7.36 22.36 -10.35
CA LEU A 142 -7.21 23.76 -10.75
C LEU A 142 -7.02 23.90 -12.26
N VAL A 143 -6.23 23.02 -12.88
CA VAL A 143 -6.02 23.01 -14.34
C VAL A 143 -7.29 22.60 -15.08
N ALA A 144 -7.98 21.55 -14.60
CA ALA A 144 -9.19 21.03 -15.20
C ALA A 144 -10.42 21.97 -15.00
N GLY A 145 -10.37 22.89 -14.02
CA GLY A 145 -11.51 23.74 -13.64
C GLY A 145 -12.70 22.97 -13.04
N ARG A 146 -12.49 21.69 -12.70
CA ARG A 146 -13.51 20.76 -12.16
C ARG A 146 -12.87 19.69 -11.30
N GLU A 147 -13.68 18.88 -10.63
CA GLU A 147 -13.20 17.65 -9.99
C GLU A 147 -12.74 16.68 -11.10
N GLU A 148 -11.41 16.46 -11.18
CA GLU A 148 -10.77 15.53 -12.10
C GLU A 148 -9.67 14.77 -11.34
N ASP A 149 -9.79 13.46 -11.27
CA ASP A 149 -8.84 12.62 -10.56
C ASP A 149 -7.91 11.84 -11.50
N ARG A 150 -8.22 11.84 -12.81
CA ARG A 150 -7.44 11.15 -13.83
C ARG A 150 -6.44 12.11 -14.49
N LEU A 151 -5.18 11.79 -14.38
CA LEU A 151 -4.09 12.59 -14.95
C LEU A 151 -3.93 12.27 -16.45
N ILE A 152 -4.88 12.76 -17.25
CA ILE A 152 -4.90 12.57 -18.71
C ILE A 152 -3.75 13.33 -19.40
N PHE A 153 -3.31 12.86 -20.56
CA PHE A 153 -2.15 13.40 -21.29
C PHE A 153 -2.22 14.92 -21.46
N ASP A 154 -3.38 15.45 -21.88
CA ASP A 154 -3.57 16.88 -22.17
C ASP A 154 -3.34 17.76 -20.94
N LEU A 155 -3.56 17.24 -19.74
CA LEU A 155 -3.40 17.97 -18.49
C LEU A 155 -2.02 17.76 -17.84
N GLN A 156 -1.29 16.68 -18.17
CA GLN A 156 -0.01 16.35 -17.55
C GLN A 156 1.01 17.47 -17.66
N ARG A 157 1.13 18.09 -18.84
CA ARG A 157 2.08 19.17 -19.07
C ARG A 157 1.76 20.43 -18.24
N GLN A 158 0.48 20.82 -18.20
CA GLN A 158 0.02 22.00 -17.45
C GLN A 158 0.16 21.77 -15.93
N VAL A 159 -0.20 20.58 -15.44
CA VAL A 159 -0.01 20.20 -14.02
C VAL A 159 1.47 20.22 -13.65
N ALA A 160 2.34 19.67 -14.51
CA ALA A 160 3.78 19.67 -14.29
C ALA A 160 4.33 21.10 -14.17
N GLU A 161 3.92 22.00 -15.06
CA GLU A 161 4.31 23.41 -15.05
C GLU A 161 3.90 24.12 -13.74
N ARG A 162 2.67 23.95 -13.31
CA ARG A 162 2.16 24.52 -12.05
C ARG A 162 2.88 23.96 -10.82
N LEU A 163 3.38 22.73 -10.89
CA LEU A 163 4.19 22.10 -9.85
C LEU A 163 5.66 22.54 -9.88
N GLY A 164 6.07 23.36 -10.89
CA GLY A 164 7.42 23.91 -11.01
C GLY A 164 8.39 23.01 -11.76
N TYR A 165 7.93 21.97 -12.46
CA TYR A 165 8.79 21.16 -13.31
C TYR A 165 9.12 21.92 -14.61
N GLN A 166 10.36 21.75 -15.10
CA GLN A 166 10.85 22.37 -16.30
C GLN A 166 11.44 21.33 -17.25
N ASP A 167 11.33 21.59 -18.55
CA ASP A 167 11.99 20.75 -19.54
C ASP A 167 13.51 20.88 -19.41
N ASN A 168 14.23 19.76 -19.49
CA ASN A 168 15.69 19.70 -19.48
C ASN A 168 16.21 18.72 -20.54
N GLU A 169 17.55 18.67 -20.74
CA GLU A 169 18.18 17.82 -21.76
C GLU A 169 17.83 16.33 -21.66
N SER A 170 17.48 15.84 -20.48
CA SER A 170 17.25 14.39 -20.22
C SER A 170 15.79 14.00 -20.08
N SER A 171 14.86 14.95 -19.86
CA SER A 171 13.44 14.65 -19.68
C SER A 171 12.56 15.89 -19.79
N ILE A 172 11.37 15.71 -20.33
CA ILE A 172 10.33 16.75 -20.37
C ILE A 172 9.59 16.81 -19.02
N LYS A 173 8.98 17.97 -18.74
CA LYS A 173 8.30 18.23 -17.47
C LYS A 173 7.20 17.24 -17.12
N SER A 174 6.44 16.78 -18.13
CA SER A 174 5.40 15.75 -17.92
C SER A 174 5.99 14.40 -17.48
N GLU A 175 7.12 13.98 -18.04
CA GLU A 175 7.82 12.74 -17.60
C GLU A 175 8.33 12.86 -16.16
N GLN A 176 8.84 14.04 -15.78
CA GLN A 176 9.27 14.29 -14.40
C GLN A 176 8.10 14.17 -13.42
N LEU A 177 6.93 14.74 -13.77
CA LEU A 177 5.69 14.61 -13.02
C LEU A 177 5.29 13.14 -12.89
N MET A 178 5.23 12.40 -13.99
CA MET A 178 4.83 10.99 -14.01
C MET A 178 5.80 10.13 -13.20
N LYS A 179 7.10 10.34 -13.34
CA LYS A 179 8.13 9.66 -12.55
C LYS A 179 7.93 9.89 -11.04
N GLN A 180 7.60 11.11 -10.65
CA GLN A 180 7.32 11.44 -9.26
C GLN A 180 6.04 10.76 -8.75
N MET A 181 4.99 10.76 -9.56
CA MET A 181 3.75 10.06 -9.25
C MET A 181 3.98 8.54 -9.07
N TYR A 182 4.69 7.91 -10.00
CA TYR A 182 5.00 6.48 -9.91
C TYR A 182 5.85 6.14 -8.68
N ARG A 183 6.80 7.01 -8.30
CA ARG A 183 7.58 6.82 -7.07
C ARG A 183 6.69 6.89 -5.83
N ALA A 184 5.79 7.87 -5.76
CA ALA A 184 4.88 8.03 -4.64
C ALA A 184 3.92 6.83 -4.53
N THR A 185 3.27 6.45 -5.63
CA THR A 185 2.32 5.31 -5.66
C THR A 185 3.02 3.98 -5.39
N LYS A 186 4.24 3.78 -5.88
CA LYS A 186 5.05 2.59 -5.58
C LYS A 186 5.35 2.47 -4.10
N THR A 187 5.75 3.57 -3.46
CA THR A 187 6.01 3.62 -2.01
C THR A 187 4.76 3.26 -1.20
N VAL A 188 3.62 3.84 -1.55
CA VAL A 188 2.34 3.51 -0.91
C VAL A 188 1.99 2.04 -1.10
N LYS A 189 2.15 1.48 -2.31
CA LYS A 189 1.89 0.04 -2.58
C LYS A 189 2.78 -0.88 -1.75
N GLN A 190 4.07 -0.55 -1.63
CA GLN A 190 5.02 -1.34 -0.84
C GLN A 190 4.60 -1.40 0.63
N LEU A 191 4.30 -0.24 1.20
CA LEU A 191 3.90 -0.14 2.60
C LEU A 191 2.48 -0.67 2.85
N ASN A 192 1.59 -0.56 1.87
CA ASN A 192 0.26 -1.17 1.91
C ASN A 192 0.37 -2.71 2.07
N GLY A 193 1.27 -3.34 1.32
CA GLY A 193 1.53 -4.79 1.41
C GLY A 193 2.06 -5.25 2.78
N ILE A 194 2.64 -4.35 3.58
CA ILE A 194 3.12 -4.63 4.94
C ILE A 194 2.04 -4.27 5.98
N LEU A 195 1.44 -3.08 5.85
CA LEU A 195 0.60 -2.48 6.88
C LEU A 195 -0.80 -3.11 6.94
N LEU A 196 -1.44 -3.36 5.79
CA LEU A 196 -2.79 -3.92 5.79
C LEU A 196 -2.86 -5.32 6.40
N PRO A 197 -1.95 -6.27 6.08
CA PRO A 197 -1.94 -7.57 6.76
C PRO A 197 -1.63 -7.46 8.27
N MET A 198 -0.86 -6.45 8.70
CA MET A 198 -0.66 -6.20 10.13
C MET A 198 -1.93 -5.71 10.82
N LEU A 199 -2.64 -4.75 10.22
CA LEU A 199 -3.92 -4.25 10.75
C LEU A 199 -4.99 -5.35 10.74
N LYS A 200 -5.08 -6.15 9.66
CA LYS A 200 -5.95 -7.32 9.60
C LYS A 200 -5.60 -8.33 10.73
N GLY A 201 -4.32 -8.61 10.90
CA GLY A 201 -3.85 -9.56 11.91
C GLY A 201 -4.17 -9.15 13.34
N ARG A 202 -4.35 -7.87 13.65
CA ARG A 202 -4.79 -7.37 14.97
C ARG A 202 -6.25 -7.76 15.25
N VAL A 203 -7.12 -7.64 14.25
CA VAL A 203 -8.56 -7.96 14.39
C VAL A 203 -8.77 -9.46 14.54
N PHE A 204 -8.02 -10.26 13.78
CA PHE A 204 -8.15 -11.72 13.77
C PHE A 204 -7.09 -12.43 14.61
N SER A 205 -6.51 -11.76 15.62
CA SER A 205 -5.42 -12.31 16.45
C SER A 205 -5.83 -13.49 17.32
N SER A 206 -7.10 -13.60 17.67
CA SER A 206 -7.66 -14.67 18.50
C SER A 206 -7.89 -15.98 17.74
N LEU A 207 -7.85 -15.96 16.42
CA LEU A 207 -8.02 -17.17 15.63
C LEU A 207 -6.75 -18.04 15.73
N PRO A 208 -6.87 -19.34 15.98
CA PRO A 208 -5.74 -20.24 16.01
C PRO A 208 -5.06 -20.24 14.63
N ARG A 209 -3.73 -20.08 14.66
CA ARG A 209 -2.91 -20.13 13.45
C ARG A 209 -2.17 -21.44 13.41
N ILE A 210 -2.42 -22.25 12.40
CA ILE A 210 -1.65 -23.44 12.16
C ILE A 210 -0.27 -23.01 11.67
N VAL A 211 0.77 -23.48 12.37
CA VAL A 211 2.17 -23.19 12.06
C VAL A 211 2.83 -24.51 11.65
N TYR A 212 3.43 -24.51 10.47
CA TYR A 212 4.22 -25.66 9.99
C TYR A 212 5.70 -25.27 9.97
N GLU A 213 6.55 -26.11 10.51
CA GLU A 213 7.99 -25.94 10.38
C GLU A 213 8.44 -26.27 8.96
N ILE A 214 9.30 -25.44 8.39
CA ILE A 214 9.94 -25.69 7.09
C ILE A 214 11.39 -26.13 7.33
N ASP A 215 12.14 -25.33 8.11
CA ASP A 215 13.51 -25.61 8.51
C ASP A 215 13.89 -24.78 9.76
N ASP A 216 15.19 -24.73 10.09
CA ASP A 216 15.74 -23.97 11.22
C ASP A 216 15.57 -22.45 11.10
N LYS A 217 15.31 -21.91 9.88
CA LYS A 217 15.19 -20.48 9.57
C LYS A 217 13.76 -20.06 9.30
N TYR A 218 12.96 -20.94 8.68
CA TYR A 218 11.66 -20.63 8.13
C TYR A 218 10.54 -21.47 8.73
N TYR A 219 9.36 -20.88 8.79
CA TYR A 219 8.12 -21.57 9.12
C TYR A 219 6.97 -20.97 8.29
N GLN A 220 5.90 -21.73 8.14
CA GLN A 220 4.70 -21.33 7.43
C GLN A 220 3.58 -21.00 8.41
N VAL A 221 2.86 -19.91 8.14
CA VAL A 221 1.62 -19.53 8.84
C VAL A 221 0.52 -19.30 7.80
N GLY A 222 -0.45 -20.20 7.75
CA GLY A 222 -1.43 -20.20 6.66
C GLY A 222 -0.73 -20.35 5.31
N ASN A 223 -0.91 -19.40 4.40
CA ASN A 223 -0.26 -19.38 3.09
C ASN A 223 0.97 -18.46 3.02
N ALA A 224 1.51 -18.04 4.17
CA ALA A 224 2.64 -17.12 4.24
C ALA A 224 3.88 -17.78 4.86
N ILE A 225 5.06 -17.53 4.25
CA ILE A 225 6.35 -17.86 4.83
C ILE A 225 6.78 -16.79 5.83
N ALA A 226 7.36 -17.23 6.94
CA ALA A 226 7.89 -16.36 7.97
C ALA A 226 9.30 -16.81 8.40
N VAL A 227 10.13 -15.86 8.84
CA VAL A 227 11.44 -16.15 9.43
C VAL A 227 11.35 -16.19 10.94
N ARG A 228 12.09 -17.13 11.56
CA ARG A 228 12.21 -17.21 13.03
C ARG A 228 12.94 -15.99 13.59
N ASN A 229 13.93 -15.48 12.86
CA ASN A 229 14.71 -14.31 13.25
C ASN A 229 14.64 -13.22 12.16
N VAL A 230 14.05 -12.07 12.46
CA VAL A 230 13.96 -10.93 11.54
C VAL A 230 15.32 -10.33 11.17
N LYS A 231 16.41 -10.64 11.90
CA LYS A 231 17.77 -10.22 11.57
C LYS A 231 18.42 -11.11 10.51
N LEU A 232 17.79 -12.23 10.11
CA LEU A 232 18.32 -13.23 9.19
C LEU A 232 18.88 -12.59 7.90
N PHE A 233 18.10 -11.78 7.23
CA PHE A 233 18.49 -11.15 5.95
C PHE A 233 19.66 -10.16 6.08
N LYS A 234 19.85 -9.59 7.28
CA LYS A 234 21.00 -8.71 7.55
C LYS A 234 22.26 -9.51 7.86
N GLN A 235 22.10 -10.63 8.57
CA GLN A 235 23.20 -11.50 8.98
C GLN A 235 23.67 -12.40 7.82
N GLN A 236 22.73 -12.87 7.01
CA GLN A 236 22.93 -13.77 5.88
C GLN A 236 22.24 -13.18 4.63
N PRO A 237 22.89 -12.25 3.89
CA PRO A 237 22.25 -11.55 2.77
C PRO A 237 21.75 -12.48 1.65
N HIS A 238 22.38 -13.65 1.43
CA HIS A 238 21.93 -14.64 0.44
C HIS A 238 20.50 -15.14 0.70
N GLU A 239 20.02 -15.08 1.94
CA GLU A 239 18.64 -15.44 2.30
C GLU A 239 17.59 -14.52 1.65
N ILE A 240 18.00 -13.37 1.12
CA ILE A 240 17.12 -12.50 0.31
C ILE A 240 16.60 -13.26 -0.93
N PHE A 241 17.41 -14.11 -1.54
CA PHE A 241 16.99 -14.96 -2.65
C PHE A 241 16.48 -16.33 -2.17
N ASN A 242 17.07 -16.86 -1.09
CA ASN A 242 16.72 -18.19 -0.63
C ASN A 242 15.25 -18.30 -0.18
N ILE A 243 14.70 -17.28 0.49
CA ILE A 243 13.28 -17.28 0.88
C ILE A 243 12.35 -17.47 -0.34
N ILE A 244 12.71 -16.88 -1.49
CA ILE A 244 11.94 -17.04 -2.73
C ILE A 244 12.05 -18.47 -3.29
N ARG A 245 13.23 -19.07 -3.18
CA ARG A 245 13.43 -20.47 -3.54
C ARG A 245 12.60 -21.41 -2.68
N VAL A 246 12.55 -21.15 -1.38
CA VAL A 246 11.71 -21.91 -0.44
C VAL A 246 10.24 -21.79 -0.83
N MET A 247 9.77 -20.58 -1.12
CA MET A 247 8.39 -20.38 -1.61
C MET A 247 8.11 -21.15 -2.92
N GLN A 248 9.05 -21.17 -3.86
CA GLN A 248 8.90 -21.93 -5.11
C GLN A 248 8.86 -23.45 -4.90
N SER A 249 9.32 -23.96 -3.78
CA SER A 249 9.29 -25.38 -3.42
C SER A 249 8.02 -25.80 -2.68
N HIS A 250 7.17 -24.84 -2.30
CA HIS A 250 5.94 -25.06 -1.54
C HIS A 250 4.78 -24.39 -2.26
N ASN A 251 3.93 -25.16 -2.93
CA ASN A 251 2.84 -24.64 -3.77
C ASN A 251 1.75 -23.89 -2.99
N ASP A 252 1.62 -24.16 -1.71
CA ASP A 252 0.67 -23.54 -0.79
C ASP A 252 1.17 -22.24 -0.17
N ILE A 253 2.47 -21.91 -0.37
CA ILE A 253 3.08 -20.66 0.09
C ILE A 253 3.13 -19.65 -1.05
N ASN A 254 2.30 -18.62 -0.98
CA ASN A 254 2.24 -17.57 -2.00
C ASN A 254 2.39 -16.15 -1.44
N GLN A 255 2.63 -16.02 -0.12
CA GLN A 255 2.81 -14.75 0.56
C GLN A 255 4.03 -14.78 1.48
N ILE A 256 4.52 -13.59 1.83
CA ILE A 256 5.53 -13.41 2.89
C ILE A 256 4.85 -12.72 4.06
N ALA A 257 5.02 -13.26 5.26
CA ALA A 257 4.45 -12.69 6.47
C ALA A 257 4.90 -11.23 6.68
N PRO A 258 4.06 -10.32 7.16
CA PRO A 258 4.32 -8.87 7.15
C PRO A 258 5.63 -8.45 7.82
N ARG A 259 5.96 -9.04 8.98
CA ARG A 259 7.22 -8.76 9.69
C ARG A 259 8.44 -9.26 8.92
N THR A 260 8.32 -10.40 8.28
CA THR A 260 9.35 -11.00 7.41
C THR A 260 9.54 -10.16 6.16
N LEU A 261 8.46 -9.75 5.51
CA LEU A 261 8.49 -8.88 4.33
C LEU A 261 9.16 -7.54 4.63
N ARG A 262 8.86 -6.94 5.78
CA ARG A 262 9.53 -5.71 6.23
C ARG A 262 11.03 -5.91 6.39
N ALA A 263 11.43 -6.96 7.09
CA ALA A 263 12.84 -7.27 7.31
C ALA A 263 13.58 -7.57 6.00
N TRP A 264 12.97 -8.34 5.13
CA TRP A 264 13.45 -8.63 3.78
C TRP A 264 13.63 -7.36 2.96
N TRP A 265 12.60 -6.50 2.91
CA TRP A 265 12.64 -5.24 2.15
C TRP A 265 13.72 -4.29 2.67
N GLN A 266 13.85 -4.14 3.98
CA GLN A 266 14.88 -3.31 4.61
C GLN A 266 16.31 -3.83 4.29
N ALA A 267 16.51 -5.14 4.27
CA ALA A 267 17.78 -5.74 3.89
C ALA A 267 18.06 -5.56 2.39
N ALA A 268 17.07 -5.81 1.53
CA ALA A 268 17.17 -5.62 0.10
C ALA A 268 17.50 -4.17 -0.32
N GLN A 269 17.13 -3.17 0.51
CA GLN A 269 17.53 -1.77 0.29
C GLN A 269 19.02 -1.52 0.51
N LYS A 270 19.73 -2.40 1.24
CA LYS A 270 21.11 -2.23 1.68
C LYS A 270 22.11 -3.11 0.94
N ILE A 271 21.66 -3.93 -0.03
CA ILE A 271 22.58 -4.75 -0.81
C ILE A 271 23.55 -3.86 -1.59
N GLY A 272 24.83 -4.26 -1.61
CA GLY A 272 25.93 -3.52 -2.21
C GLY A 272 26.78 -4.37 -3.18
N PRO A 273 27.95 -3.86 -3.57
CA PRO A 273 28.84 -4.52 -4.52
C PRO A 273 29.17 -5.98 -4.17
N ASP A 274 29.41 -6.29 -2.89
CA ASP A 274 29.76 -7.62 -2.43
C ASP A 274 28.64 -8.62 -2.73
N PHE A 275 27.37 -8.21 -2.54
CA PHE A 275 26.21 -9.04 -2.85
C PHE A 275 26.11 -9.38 -4.34
N TYR A 276 26.47 -8.45 -5.22
CA TYR A 276 26.47 -8.65 -6.67
C TYR A 276 27.65 -9.49 -7.15
N ALA A 277 28.80 -9.37 -6.49
CA ALA A 277 30.01 -10.11 -6.82
C ALA A 277 29.93 -11.57 -6.41
N ASP A 278 29.11 -11.89 -5.39
CA ASP A 278 28.97 -13.23 -4.86
C ASP A 278 28.39 -14.20 -5.91
N SER A 279 29.13 -15.27 -6.18
CA SER A 279 28.76 -16.30 -7.16
C SER A 279 27.53 -17.10 -6.73
N GLU A 280 27.35 -17.35 -5.41
CA GLU A 280 26.20 -18.09 -4.88
C GLU A 280 24.92 -17.28 -5.04
N ASN A 281 24.96 -15.98 -4.78
CA ASN A 281 23.81 -15.10 -5.05
C ASN A 281 23.40 -15.11 -6.52
N ARG A 282 24.37 -15.12 -7.45
CA ARG A 282 24.10 -15.23 -8.89
C ARG A 282 23.49 -16.58 -9.25
N LYS A 283 24.02 -17.68 -8.72
CA LYS A 283 23.47 -19.03 -8.93
C LYS A 283 22.05 -19.14 -8.40
N MET A 284 21.77 -18.60 -7.19
CA MET A 284 20.44 -18.58 -6.61
C MET A 284 19.47 -17.78 -7.46
N PHE A 285 19.84 -16.58 -7.92
CA PHE A 285 19.02 -15.75 -8.78
C PHE A 285 18.67 -16.49 -10.09
N ILE A 286 19.67 -17.08 -10.77
CA ILE A 286 19.46 -17.84 -12.00
C ILE A 286 18.58 -19.08 -11.74
N SER A 287 18.74 -19.74 -10.60
CA SER A 287 17.96 -20.93 -10.26
C SER A 287 16.45 -20.68 -10.15
N MET A 288 16.05 -19.48 -9.78
CA MET A 288 14.62 -19.08 -9.74
C MET A 288 13.99 -19.10 -11.13
N PHE A 289 14.75 -18.70 -12.16
CA PHE A 289 14.27 -18.74 -13.55
C PHE A 289 14.18 -20.18 -14.09
N ARG A 290 15.11 -21.04 -13.71
CA ARG A 290 15.11 -22.46 -14.14
C ARG A 290 13.92 -23.24 -13.58
N ARG A 291 13.44 -22.91 -12.40
CA ARG A 291 12.28 -23.57 -11.79
C ARG A 291 10.96 -23.18 -12.47
N GLY A 292 10.87 -22.00 -13.07
CA GLY A 292 9.70 -21.52 -13.81
C GLY A 292 8.44 -21.25 -12.97
N ALA A 293 8.22 -22.02 -11.91
CA ALA A 293 7.03 -21.91 -11.07
C ALA A 293 6.93 -20.52 -10.43
N GLY A 294 5.79 -19.82 -10.65
CA GLY A 294 5.52 -18.51 -10.07
C GLY A 294 6.44 -17.38 -10.55
N LEU A 295 7.25 -17.57 -11.60
CA LEU A 295 8.27 -16.59 -12.02
C LEU A 295 7.69 -15.19 -12.29
N THR A 296 6.54 -15.10 -12.95
CA THR A 296 5.87 -13.80 -13.19
C THR A 296 5.52 -13.08 -11.88
N HIS A 297 5.04 -13.83 -10.88
CA HIS A 297 4.73 -13.29 -9.57
C HIS A 297 6.00 -12.78 -8.86
N ILE A 298 7.07 -13.56 -8.90
CA ILE A 298 8.37 -13.21 -8.31
C ILE A 298 8.96 -11.95 -8.95
N LEU A 299 8.95 -11.86 -10.28
CA LEU A 299 9.47 -10.69 -10.99
C LEU A 299 8.64 -9.43 -10.68
N ARG A 300 7.32 -9.53 -10.60
CA ARG A 300 6.45 -8.43 -10.17
C ARG A 300 6.73 -8.02 -8.73
N PHE A 301 6.92 -8.98 -7.83
CA PHE A 301 7.30 -8.74 -6.44
C PHE A 301 8.66 -8.03 -6.35
N PHE A 302 9.67 -8.52 -7.04
CA PHE A 302 10.99 -7.89 -7.08
C PHE A 302 10.96 -6.49 -7.68
N ASN A 303 10.16 -6.27 -8.73
CA ASN A 303 9.98 -4.94 -9.31
C ASN A 303 9.28 -4.01 -8.32
N LEU A 304 8.21 -4.47 -7.66
CA LEU A 304 7.49 -3.67 -6.66
C LEU A 304 8.42 -3.22 -5.54
N TYR A 305 9.17 -4.14 -4.94
CA TYR A 305 10.06 -3.85 -3.82
C TYR A 305 11.44 -3.31 -4.22
N GLY A 306 11.67 -3.07 -5.52
CA GLY A 306 12.87 -2.42 -6.04
C GLY A 306 14.09 -3.33 -6.15
N MET A 307 13.95 -4.63 -5.86
CA MET A 307 15.03 -5.60 -5.94
C MET A 307 15.53 -5.78 -7.38
N LEU A 308 14.61 -5.81 -8.36
CA LEU A 308 14.96 -6.01 -9.75
C LEU A 308 15.87 -4.89 -10.29
N GLY A 309 15.51 -3.62 -10.04
CA GLY A 309 16.32 -2.48 -10.46
C GLY A 309 17.63 -2.32 -9.69
N ARG A 310 17.72 -2.86 -8.47
CA ARG A 310 18.99 -2.89 -7.71
C ARG A 310 19.91 -3.99 -8.21
N TYR A 311 19.39 -5.18 -8.44
CA TYR A 311 20.20 -6.32 -8.83
C TYR A 311 20.55 -6.31 -10.32
N ILE A 312 19.62 -5.93 -11.20
CA ILE A 312 19.83 -5.77 -12.64
C ILE A 312 19.93 -4.27 -12.96
N ARG A 313 21.13 -3.71 -12.98
CA ARG A 313 21.36 -2.27 -13.19
C ARG A 313 20.67 -1.69 -14.44
N PRO A 314 20.67 -2.36 -15.64
CA PRO A 314 19.94 -1.86 -16.79
C PRO A 314 18.45 -1.72 -16.54
N TRP A 315 17.83 -2.59 -15.72
CA TRP A 315 16.41 -2.50 -15.35
C TRP A 315 16.06 -1.19 -14.66
N ALA A 316 16.97 -0.68 -13.82
CA ALA A 316 16.75 0.59 -13.12
C ALA A 316 16.60 1.78 -14.08
N LYS A 317 17.20 1.70 -15.28
CA LYS A 317 17.12 2.76 -16.29
C LYS A 317 15.77 2.81 -17.01
N ILE A 318 15.09 1.67 -17.12
CA ILE A 318 13.79 1.57 -17.81
C ILE A 318 12.59 1.69 -16.86
N VAL A 319 12.79 1.53 -15.55
CA VAL A 319 11.69 1.69 -14.58
C VAL A 319 11.30 3.15 -14.48
N GLY A 320 10.08 3.47 -14.89
CA GLY A 320 9.52 4.83 -14.89
C GLY A 320 9.83 5.64 -16.15
N LEU A 321 10.38 4.99 -17.19
CA LEU A 321 10.30 5.47 -18.56
C LEU A 321 9.03 4.86 -19.18
N LEU A 322 8.13 5.71 -19.59
CA LEU A 322 6.96 5.38 -20.43
C LEU A 322 7.04 6.23 -21.68
#